data_abc818428f5fe4a7a53ba14c18a14960
#
_entry.id   abc818428f5fe4a7a53ba14c18a14960
#
_cell.length_a   1.000
_cell.length_b   1.000
_cell.length_c   1.000
_cell.angle_alpha   90.00
_cell.angle_beta   90.00
_cell.angle_gamma   90.00
#
_symmetry.space_group_name_H-M   'P 1'
#
loop_
_entity.id
_entity.type
_entity.pdbx_description
1 polymer ?
#
loop_
_entity_poly.entity_id
_entity_poly.type
_entity_poly.pdbx_seq_one_letter_code
_entity_poly.pdbx_strand_id
1 'polypeptide(L)'
;MLILGIDPGTAVTGYGVVRVGATPTLVECGVIRTKAEWPLPRRLKDIAEGVRELLARHRPQAMAVESAFYAKNVRTTLVLGHARGVILLAGEEAGVEIHEYPPAEIKKAVVGSGAATKV
;
A
#
# COMPACT_ATOMS: atom_id res chain seq x y z
N MET A 1 -6.10 -16.32 -5.99
CA MET A 1 -5.65 -15.62 -4.78
C MET A 1 -5.42 -14.15 -5.10
N LEU A 2 -5.98 -13.30 -4.28
CA LEU A 2 -5.80 -11.86 -4.43
C LEU A 2 -4.77 -11.34 -3.43
N ILE A 3 -3.92 -10.44 -3.88
CA ILE A 3 -2.93 -9.78 -3.03
C ILE A 3 -3.08 -8.27 -3.21
N LEU A 4 -3.14 -7.57 -2.08
CA LEU A 4 -3.14 -6.11 -2.08
C LEU A 4 -1.73 -5.62 -1.81
N GLY A 5 -1.13 -4.98 -2.80
CA GLY A 5 0.20 -4.39 -2.65
C GLY A 5 0.09 -2.91 -2.32
N ILE A 6 0.90 -2.45 -1.38
CA ILE A 6 0.85 -1.04 -0.95
C ILE A 6 2.26 -0.46 -0.90
N ASP A 7 2.39 0.70 -1.50
CA ASP A 7 3.62 1.50 -1.50
C ASP A 7 3.35 2.77 -0.70
N PRO A 8 3.70 2.79 0.59
CA PRO A 8 3.41 3.95 1.44
C PRO A 8 4.17 5.20 0.98
N GLY A 9 3.50 6.34 1.05
CA GLY A 9 4.13 7.62 0.75
C GLY A 9 3.69 8.68 1.75
N THR A 10 4.31 9.83 1.68
CA THR A 10 3.99 10.92 2.60
C THR A 10 2.72 11.66 2.21
N ALA A 11 2.48 11.82 0.93
CA ALA A 11 1.27 12.47 0.43
C ALA A 11 0.47 11.56 -0.48
N VAL A 12 1.13 10.59 -1.11
CA VAL A 12 0.49 9.67 -2.05
C VAL A 12 0.91 8.26 -1.69
N THR A 13 -0.06 7.42 -1.37
CA THR A 13 0.17 6.00 -1.11
C THR A 13 -0.38 5.23 -2.32
N GLY A 14 0.51 4.53 -3.00
CA GLY A 14 0.12 3.74 -4.17
C GLY A 14 -0.36 2.36 -3.77
N TYR A 15 -1.28 1.80 -4.56
CA TYR A 15 -1.74 0.44 -4.31
C TYR A 15 -2.06 -0.29 -5.60
N GLY A 16 -2.02 -1.61 -5.52
CA GLY A 16 -2.47 -2.46 -6.60
C GLY A 16 -3.05 -3.74 -6.03
N VAL A 17 -4.13 -4.21 -6.63
CA VAL A 17 -4.73 -5.50 -6.27
C VAL A 17 -4.46 -6.45 -7.42
N VAL A 18 -3.77 -7.54 -7.12
CA VAL A 18 -3.31 -8.49 -8.14
C VAL A 18 -3.92 -9.85 -7.87
N ARG A 19 -4.47 -10.46 -8.91
CA ARG A 19 -4.90 -11.85 -8.85
C ARG A 19 -3.74 -12.71 -9.28
N VAL A 20 -3.30 -13.57 -8.39
CA VAL A 20 -2.18 -14.47 -8.65
C VAL A 20 -2.72 -15.77 -9.22
N GLY A 21 -2.11 -16.21 -10.30
CA GLY A 21 -2.47 -17.44 -10.96
C GLY A 21 -1.41 -17.78 -11.97
N ALA A 22 -1.75 -18.62 -12.95
CA ALA A 22 -0.79 -18.97 -14.00
C ALA A 22 -0.29 -17.70 -14.69
N THR A 23 -1.19 -16.75 -14.93
CA THR A 23 -0.84 -15.44 -15.45
C THR A 23 -1.37 -14.39 -14.48
N PRO A 24 -0.49 -13.65 -13.79
CA PRO A 24 -0.95 -12.61 -12.88
C PRO A 24 -1.76 -11.54 -13.59
N THR A 25 -2.82 -11.08 -12.94
CA THR A 25 -3.73 -10.09 -13.53
C THR A 25 -3.93 -8.95 -12.55
N LEU A 26 -3.79 -7.72 -13.03
CA LEU A 26 -4.07 -6.54 -12.21
C LEU A 26 -5.58 -6.33 -12.18
N VAL A 27 -6.15 -6.35 -10.96
CA VAL A 27 -7.58 -6.17 -10.76
C VAL A 27 -7.93 -4.70 -10.60
N GLU A 28 -7.11 -3.99 -9.83
CA GLU A 28 -7.31 -2.57 -9.59
C GLU A 28 -5.99 -1.95 -9.19
N CYS A 29 -5.77 -0.69 -9.54
CA CYS A 29 -4.63 0.07 -9.00
C CYS A 29 -5.05 1.52 -8.86
N GLY A 30 -4.35 2.23 -8.00
CA GLY A 30 -4.65 3.63 -7.78
C GLY A 30 -3.79 4.20 -6.67
N VAL A 31 -4.25 5.30 -6.13
CA VAL A 31 -3.54 5.98 -5.05
C VAL A 31 -4.52 6.46 -3.99
N ILE A 32 -4.02 6.56 -2.77
CA ILE A 32 -4.71 7.23 -1.67
C ILE A 32 -3.95 8.53 -1.46
N ARG A 33 -4.63 9.65 -1.64
CA ARG A 33 -3.98 10.96 -1.54
C ARG A 33 -4.36 11.66 -0.25
N THR A 34 -3.37 12.31 0.34
CA THR A 34 -3.59 13.23 1.46
C THR A 34 -2.88 14.52 1.12
N LYS A 35 -3.15 15.56 1.90
CA LYS A 35 -2.47 16.84 1.71
C LYS A 35 -1.42 17.04 2.79
N ALA A 36 -0.23 17.43 2.38
CA ALA A 36 0.88 17.60 3.31
C ALA A 36 0.58 18.66 4.39
N GLU A 37 -0.26 19.62 4.08
CA GLU A 37 -0.61 20.68 5.03
C GLU A 37 -1.66 20.25 6.05
N TRP A 38 -2.30 19.09 5.88
CA TRP A 38 -3.25 18.58 6.87
C TRP A 38 -2.50 18.09 8.11
N PRO A 39 -3.14 18.19 9.28
CA PRO A 39 -2.55 17.60 10.49
C PRO A 39 -2.28 16.11 10.30
N LEU A 40 -1.19 15.63 10.87
CA LEU A 40 -0.79 14.23 10.70
C LEU A 40 -1.89 13.24 11.07
N PRO A 41 -2.59 13.41 12.21
CA PRO A 41 -3.66 12.45 12.55
C PRO A 41 -4.73 12.35 11.48
N ARG A 42 -5.10 13.46 10.85
CA ARG A 42 -6.09 13.44 9.78
C ARG A 42 -5.57 12.69 8.56
N ARG A 43 -4.30 12.90 8.23
CA ARG A 43 -3.68 12.21 7.10
C ARG A 43 -3.65 10.71 7.34
N LEU A 44 -3.31 10.31 8.57
CA LEU A 44 -3.27 8.90 8.93
C LEU A 44 -4.66 8.27 8.90
N LYS A 45 -5.67 9.02 9.34
CA LYS A 45 -7.05 8.55 9.29
C LYS A 45 -7.48 8.28 7.85
N ASP A 46 -7.17 9.19 6.95
CA ASP A 46 -7.54 9.03 5.54
C ASP A 46 -6.84 7.83 4.92
N ILE A 47 -5.58 7.62 5.25
CA ILE A 47 -4.85 6.47 4.75
C ILE A 47 -5.46 5.18 5.29
N ALA A 48 -5.75 5.14 6.58
CA ALA A 48 -6.34 3.97 7.20
C ALA A 48 -7.70 3.63 6.59
N GLU A 49 -8.53 4.66 6.38
CA GLU A 49 -9.85 4.44 5.81
C GLU A 49 -9.76 3.94 4.37
N GLY A 50 -8.84 4.49 3.59
CA GLY A 50 -8.64 4.02 2.23
C GLY A 50 -8.21 2.57 2.17
N VAL A 51 -7.29 2.18 3.03
CA VAL A 51 -6.82 0.80 3.07
C VAL A 51 -7.93 -0.12 3.55
N ARG A 52 -8.67 0.28 4.58
CA ARG A 52 -9.79 -0.53 5.08
C ARG A 52 -10.84 -0.75 4.01
N GLU A 53 -11.12 0.26 3.21
CA GLU A 53 -12.07 0.14 2.11
C GLU A 53 -11.60 -0.88 1.08
N LEU A 54 -10.31 -0.83 0.71
CA LEU A 54 -9.76 -1.79 -0.23
C LEU A 54 -9.81 -3.20 0.32
N LEU A 55 -9.50 -3.37 1.59
CA LEU A 55 -9.55 -4.69 2.22
C LEU A 55 -10.98 -5.23 2.27
N ALA A 56 -11.95 -4.37 2.56
CA ALA A 56 -13.35 -4.78 2.61
C ALA A 56 -13.89 -5.12 1.23
N ARG A 57 -13.51 -4.34 0.22
CA ARG A 57 -14.02 -4.52 -1.13
C ARG A 57 -13.45 -5.75 -1.82
N HIS A 58 -12.16 -5.97 -1.66
CA HIS A 58 -11.50 -7.05 -2.40
C HIS A 58 -11.27 -8.31 -1.59
N ARG A 59 -11.23 -8.20 -0.28
CA ARG A 59 -10.99 -9.32 0.63
C ARG A 59 -9.79 -10.16 0.18
N PRO A 60 -8.62 -9.53 0.04
CA PRO A 60 -7.44 -10.26 -0.40
C PRO A 60 -6.99 -11.26 0.67
N GLN A 61 -6.29 -12.31 0.24
CA GLN A 61 -5.73 -13.27 1.15
C GLN A 61 -4.47 -12.74 1.82
N ALA A 62 -3.76 -11.83 1.16
CA ALA A 62 -2.52 -11.30 1.69
C ALA A 62 -2.39 -9.83 1.33
N MET A 63 -1.60 -9.12 2.13
CA MET A 63 -1.23 -7.74 1.87
C MET A 63 0.29 -7.66 1.85
N ALA A 64 0.83 -7.06 0.80
CA ALA A 64 2.26 -6.86 0.65
C ALA A 64 2.55 -5.37 0.79
N VAL A 65 3.39 -5.01 1.74
CA VAL A 65 3.72 -3.61 2.03
C VAL A 65 5.18 -3.37 1.73
N GLU A 66 5.45 -2.34 0.94
CA GLU A 66 6.82 -1.98 0.63
C GLU A 66 7.52 -1.48 1.88
N SER A 67 8.74 -1.98 2.10
CA SER A 67 9.49 -1.67 3.31
C SER A 67 10.64 -0.70 3.04
N ALA A 68 10.33 0.43 2.42
CA ALA A 68 11.31 1.47 2.20
C ALA A 68 11.43 2.33 3.45
N PHE A 69 12.63 2.53 3.92
CA PHE A 69 12.86 3.23 5.18
C PHE A 69 13.57 4.55 5.01
N TYR A 70 14.01 4.85 3.81
CA TYR A 70 14.79 6.06 3.61
C TYR A 70 13.96 7.21 3.17
N ALA A 71 14.26 8.37 3.70
CA ALA A 71 13.81 9.61 3.13
C ALA A 71 14.95 10.59 3.26
N LYS A 72 14.83 11.73 2.59
CA LYS A 72 15.91 12.72 2.57
C LYS A 72 16.17 13.33 3.93
N ASN A 73 15.19 13.29 4.81
CA ASN A 73 15.34 13.83 6.14
C ASN A 73 14.54 13.04 7.15
N VAL A 74 14.84 13.29 8.41
CA VAL A 74 14.25 12.55 9.53
C VAL A 74 12.73 12.73 9.59
N ARG A 75 12.26 13.94 9.35
CA ARG A 75 10.84 14.24 9.42
C ARG A 75 10.04 13.40 8.42
N THR A 76 10.51 13.35 7.19
CA THR A 76 9.85 12.56 6.15
C THR A 76 9.88 11.08 6.50
N THR A 77 11.00 10.60 7.05
CA THR A 77 11.12 9.22 7.48
C THR A 77 10.10 8.88 8.56
N LEU A 78 9.91 9.80 9.52
CA LEU A 78 8.94 9.59 10.58
C LEU A 78 7.51 9.53 10.04
N VAL A 79 7.17 10.44 9.12
CA VAL A 79 5.82 10.43 8.53
C VAL A 79 5.58 9.13 7.78
N LEU A 80 6.57 8.65 7.02
CA LEU A 80 6.46 7.37 6.33
C LEU A 80 6.25 6.23 7.31
N GLY A 81 6.97 6.25 8.44
CA GLY A 81 6.81 5.24 9.47
C GLY A 81 5.40 5.23 10.06
N HIS A 82 4.85 6.42 10.32
CA HIS A 82 3.49 6.52 10.81
C HIS A 82 2.49 5.97 9.79
N ALA A 83 2.64 6.36 8.53
CA ALA A 83 1.75 5.87 7.47
C ALA A 83 1.82 4.35 7.37
N ARG A 84 3.04 3.81 7.40
CA ARG A 84 3.23 2.37 7.36
C ARG A 84 2.54 1.68 8.54
N GLY A 85 2.66 2.28 9.72
CA GLY A 85 2.05 1.71 10.91
C GLY A 85 0.55 1.54 10.79
N VAL A 86 -0.15 2.56 10.29
CA VAL A 86 -1.61 2.46 10.16
C VAL A 86 -2.01 1.47 9.06
N ILE A 87 -1.19 1.35 8.01
CA ILE A 87 -1.44 0.37 6.96
C ILE A 87 -1.31 -1.05 7.51
N LEU A 88 -0.25 -1.31 8.25
CA LEU A 88 -0.05 -2.62 8.87
C LEU A 88 -1.17 -2.94 9.84
N LEU A 89 -1.59 -1.95 10.61
CA LEU A 89 -2.69 -2.15 11.56
C LEU A 89 -3.99 -2.49 10.85
N ALA A 90 -4.30 -1.79 9.77
CA ALA A 90 -5.52 -2.07 9.02
C ALA A 90 -5.51 -3.50 8.48
N GLY A 91 -4.36 -3.96 8.00
CA GLY A 91 -4.24 -5.33 7.53
C GLY A 91 -4.44 -6.35 8.64
N GLU A 92 -3.85 -6.09 9.79
CA GLU A 92 -3.98 -6.99 10.93
C GLU A 92 -5.45 -7.04 11.40
N GLU A 93 -6.11 -5.90 11.45
CA GLU A 93 -7.53 -5.85 11.82
C GLU A 93 -8.40 -6.65 10.87
N ALA A 94 -8.05 -6.67 9.60
CA ALA A 94 -8.79 -7.41 8.59
C ALA A 94 -8.45 -8.91 8.60
N GLY A 95 -7.44 -9.31 9.35
CA GLY A 95 -7.05 -10.71 9.45
C GLY A 95 -6.32 -11.24 8.22
N VAL A 96 -5.74 -10.36 7.40
CA VAL A 96 -5.02 -10.81 6.22
C VAL A 96 -3.57 -11.11 6.59
N GLU A 97 -2.96 -11.99 5.81
CA GLU A 97 -1.54 -12.28 5.97
C GLU A 97 -0.73 -11.10 5.45
N ILE A 98 0.21 -10.61 6.25
CA ILE A 98 0.97 -9.41 5.90
C ILE A 98 2.42 -9.77 5.62
N HIS A 99 2.91 -9.27 4.50
CA HIS A 99 4.31 -9.46 4.10
C HIS A 99 4.92 -8.11 3.78
N GLU A 100 6.17 -7.92 4.15
CA GLU A 100 6.91 -6.72 3.84
C GLU A 100 7.96 -7.06 2.79
N TYR A 101 8.04 -6.24 1.78
CA TYR A 101 8.93 -6.50 0.64
C TYR A 101 9.78 -5.28 0.32
N PRO A 102 10.99 -5.49 -0.19
CA PRO A 102 11.79 -4.38 -0.73
C PRO A 102 11.04 -3.70 -1.88
N PRO A 103 11.32 -2.42 -2.13
CA PRO A 103 10.63 -1.68 -3.20
C PRO A 103 10.64 -2.38 -4.56
N ALA A 104 11.77 -2.98 -4.91
CA ALA A 104 11.90 -3.63 -6.20
C ALA A 104 10.93 -4.80 -6.36
N GLU A 105 10.65 -5.52 -5.28
CA GLU A 105 9.76 -6.68 -5.33
C GLU A 105 8.33 -6.27 -5.64
N ILE A 106 7.84 -5.22 -4.98
CA ILE A 106 6.46 -4.76 -5.19
C ILE A 106 6.29 -4.18 -6.58
N LYS A 107 7.23 -3.33 -6.99
CA LYS A 107 7.16 -2.75 -8.33
C LYS A 107 7.20 -3.82 -9.39
N LYS A 108 8.02 -4.84 -9.20
CA LYS A 108 8.13 -5.93 -10.14
C LYS A 108 6.83 -6.70 -10.23
N ALA A 109 6.18 -6.95 -9.10
CA ALA A 109 4.91 -7.67 -9.07
C ALA A 109 3.82 -6.89 -9.81
N VAL A 110 3.74 -5.59 -9.56
CA VAL A 110 2.73 -4.74 -10.19
C VAL A 110 2.97 -4.63 -11.69
N VAL A 111 4.21 -4.36 -12.08
CA VAL A 111 4.55 -4.28 -13.50
C VAL A 111 4.37 -5.63 -14.18
N GLY A 112 4.72 -6.72 -13.48
CA GLY A 112 4.58 -8.06 -14.01
C GLY A 112 3.15 -8.46 -14.30
N SER A 113 2.16 -7.77 -13.70
CA SER A 113 0.76 -8.03 -14.00
C SER A 113 0.38 -7.46 -15.37
N GLY A 114 1.24 -6.67 -15.97
CA GLY A 114 1.07 -6.17 -17.31
C GLY A 114 0.23 -4.93 -17.45
N ALA A 115 -0.39 -4.49 -16.39
CA ALA A 115 -1.30 -3.37 -16.50
C ALA A 115 -0.73 -2.07 -15.95
N ALA A 116 0.30 -2.15 -15.19
CA ALA A 116 0.83 -1.00 -14.49
C ALA A 116 2.03 -0.39 -15.20
N THR A 117 2.01 -0.47 -16.48
CA THR A 117 3.15 -0.04 -17.28
C THR A 117 3.48 1.41 -17.12
N LYS A 118 2.51 2.17 -16.72
CA LYS A 118 2.69 3.61 -16.70
C LYS A 118 3.00 4.16 -15.34
N VAL A 119 3.28 3.35 -14.46
CA VAL A 119 3.54 3.85 -13.12
C VAL A 119 4.85 4.60 -13.03
#